data_2b1c8ff4f473b1efa41775da9b5c0341
#
_entry.id   2b1c8ff4f473b1efa41775da9b5c0341
#
_cell.length_a   1.000
_cell.length_b   1.000
_cell.length_c   1.000
_cell.angle_alpha   90.00
_cell.angle_beta   90.00
_cell.angle_gamma   90.00
#
_symmetry.space_group_name_H-M   'P 1'
#
loop_
_entity.id
_entity.type
_entity.pdbx_description
1 polymer ?
#
loop_
_entity_poly.entity_id
_entity_poly.type
_entity_poly.pdbx_seq_one_letter_code
_entity_poly.pdbx_strand_id
1 'polypeptide(L)'
;MDQRSLEAAAKSGNIDLLYELINEDSYVLDKIDNVPFFNTPLHVAAVAGKTEFAMEIMNLKPSFARKLNADGLTPLHLAVDHGHSWLVLELVKVDPSLVRLKGRHGMTPLLVAVSKKKIDLISEFFLVCPKSIVDANVNGENALHIAVNNYDQREGLIVLKILMGWILRLCQKDAESIETRVINRRDKDGHTPLHLAAYENNRQAMKLMLVSSKINVNIENKNGFTVLDVAALHNNREIERMVKRHGGKRSVSLVKIKTTSDLLASKLSWRESRRTKSIRFYSWISEERRNALLVVAALIVTATYQTGLQPPGGVSDGGGTSGFSGGGQNSTITSSPKAGSVIMDEGSFIWLWCWNSFGFSFAIYMIIRLLNLGQESAFWYYPLFVPLIFAYSEAGIVIKPNDRALMNAGVGVFVLLIIWEFVIWFWEWVQSKRTKVRGPKSGLVWEGFTTLDQAKGVAPNRLVLR
;
A
#
# COMPACT_ATOMS: atom_id res chain seq x y z
N MET A 1 34.37 -20.23 37.53
CA MET A 1 35.06 -19.44 36.52
C MET A 1 34.41 -18.10 36.34
N ASP A 2 35.19 -17.06 36.21
CA ASP A 2 34.76 -15.77 36.70
C ASP A 2 34.01 -14.99 35.62
N GLN A 3 32.69 -15.00 35.71
CA GLN A 3 31.77 -14.11 34.98
C GLN A 3 32.27 -12.65 34.99
N ARG A 4 32.95 -12.26 36.06
CA ARG A 4 33.56 -10.94 36.20
C ARG A 4 34.71 -10.70 35.22
N SER A 5 35.50 -11.76 34.89
CA SER A 5 36.58 -11.65 33.92
C SER A 5 36.06 -11.41 32.50
N LEU A 6 34.97 -12.08 32.09
CA LEU A 6 34.36 -11.86 30.80
C LEU A 6 33.68 -10.47 30.70
N GLU A 7 33.06 -10.02 31.78
CA GLU A 7 32.54 -8.66 31.89
C GLU A 7 33.64 -7.60 31.81
N ALA A 8 34.79 -7.85 32.47
CA ALA A 8 35.94 -6.99 32.38
C ALA A 8 36.55 -6.94 30.97
N ALA A 9 36.65 -8.09 30.29
CA ALA A 9 37.06 -8.17 28.88
C ALA A 9 36.14 -7.36 27.98
N ALA A 10 34.81 -7.50 28.14
CA ALA A 10 33.82 -6.74 27.40
C ALA A 10 33.88 -5.24 27.66
N LYS A 11 34.11 -4.83 28.90
CA LYS A 11 34.23 -3.43 29.31
C LYS A 11 35.50 -2.76 28.79
N SER A 12 36.62 -3.48 28.81
CA SER A 12 37.88 -3.01 28.24
C SER A 12 37.91 -3.09 26.70
N GLY A 13 37.18 -4.04 26.11
CA GLY A 13 37.24 -4.36 24.69
C GLY A 13 38.40 -5.29 24.34
N ASN A 14 38.91 -6.07 25.32
CA ASN A 14 40.04 -6.96 25.13
C ASN A 14 39.61 -8.28 24.51
N ILE A 15 39.87 -8.43 23.19
CA ILE A 15 39.53 -9.61 22.39
C ILE A 15 40.45 -10.80 22.76
N ASP A 16 41.74 -10.56 23.06
CA ASP A 16 42.67 -11.63 23.42
C ASP A 16 42.19 -12.32 24.69
N LEU A 17 41.82 -11.54 25.72
CA LEU A 17 41.28 -12.07 26.96
C LEU A 17 39.96 -12.85 26.72
N LEU A 18 39.14 -12.43 25.77
CA LEU A 18 37.93 -13.18 25.38
C LEU A 18 38.30 -14.57 24.91
N TYR A 19 39.27 -14.69 24.01
CA TYR A 19 39.70 -15.99 23.49
C TYR A 19 40.40 -16.85 24.53
N GLU A 20 41.16 -16.27 25.42
CA GLU A 20 41.75 -16.98 26.60
C GLU A 20 40.65 -17.62 27.45
N LEU A 21 39.59 -16.85 27.77
CA LEU A 21 38.44 -17.34 28.56
C LEU A 21 37.67 -18.43 27.85
N ILE A 22 37.50 -18.34 26.51
CA ILE A 22 36.87 -19.37 25.70
C ILE A 22 37.72 -20.65 25.66
N ASN A 23 39.03 -20.53 25.58
CA ASN A 23 39.96 -21.68 25.64
C ASN A 23 39.90 -22.40 26.97
N GLU A 24 39.75 -21.67 28.08
CA GLU A 24 39.61 -22.25 29.43
C GLU A 24 38.23 -22.94 29.60
N ASP A 25 37.15 -22.37 29.09
CA ASP A 25 35.80 -22.94 29.12
C ASP A 25 35.07 -22.69 27.78
N SER A 26 35.13 -23.65 26.89
CA SER A 26 34.52 -23.57 25.56
C SER A 26 32.99 -23.37 25.58
N TYR A 27 32.31 -23.63 26.70
CA TYR A 27 30.87 -23.45 26.86
C TYR A 27 30.50 -22.18 27.62
N VAL A 28 31.44 -21.29 27.89
CA VAL A 28 31.22 -20.07 28.71
C VAL A 28 30.10 -19.18 28.10
N LEU A 29 30.07 -19.02 26.78
CA LEU A 29 29.04 -18.22 26.08
C LEU A 29 27.68 -18.94 26.08
N ASP A 30 27.66 -20.25 25.96
CA ASP A 30 26.43 -21.03 26.02
C ASP A 30 25.77 -21.02 27.39
N LYS A 31 26.59 -21.11 28.45
CA LYS A 31 26.12 -20.98 29.83
C LYS A 31 25.42 -19.65 30.07
N ILE A 32 25.99 -18.57 29.56
CA ILE A 32 25.40 -17.21 29.65
C ILE A 32 24.12 -17.10 28.79
N ASP A 33 24.11 -17.73 27.63
CA ASP A 33 22.93 -17.67 26.74
C ASP A 33 21.72 -18.39 27.36
N ASN A 34 21.92 -19.43 28.13
CA ASN A 34 20.86 -20.16 28.81
C ASN A 34 20.25 -19.41 30.01
N VAL A 35 20.88 -18.37 30.52
CA VAL A 35 20.32 -17.58 31.62
C VAL A 35 19.41 -16.47 31.08
N PRO A 36 18.10 -16.46 31.38
CA PRO A 36 17.20 -15.41 30.91
C PRO A 36 17.49 -14.07 31.59
N PHE A 37 17.19 -12.99 30.90
CA PHE A 37 17.29 -11.60 31.40
C PHE A 37 18.65 -11.26 32.03
N PHE A 38 19.72 -11.61 31.34
CA PHE A 38 21.08 -11.48 31.82
C PHE A 38 21.90 -10.46 30.98
N ASN A 39 22.78 -9.71 31.64
CA ASN A 39 23.75 -8.84 30.95
C ASN A 39 24.84 -9.70 30.28
N THR A 40 24.64 -9.97 28.97
CA THR A 40 25.66 -10.68 28.19
C THR A 40 26.90 -9.80 27.95
N PRO A 41 28.04 -10.37 27.56
CA PRO A 41 29.22 -9.58 27.16
C PRO A 41 28.89 -8.56 26.06
N LEU A 42 27.94 -8.86 25.17
CA LEU A 42 27.49 -7.92 24.14
C LEU A 42 26.75 -6.71 24.73
N HIS A 43 25.98 -6.88 25.81
CA HIS A 43 25.35 -5.76 26.51
C HIS A 43 26.39 -4.85 27.15
N VAL A 44 27.42 -5.44 27.79
CA VAL A 44 28.50 -4.70 28.45
C VAL A 44 29.31 -3.92 27.40
N ALA A 45 29.69 -4.58 26.31
CA ALA A 45 30.39 -3.95 25.20
C ALA A 45 29.56 -2.82 24.55
N ALA A 46 28.24 -3.01 24.46
CA ALA A 46 27.33 -2.00 23.93
C ALA A 46 27.25 -0.74 24.81
N VAL A 47 27.25 -0.89 26.12
CA VAL A 47 27.33 0.23 27.08
C VAL A 47 28.71 0.92 27.00
N ALA A 48 29.80 0.15 26.90
CA ALA A 48 31.16 0.66 26.85
C ALA A 48 31.58 1.18 25.46
N GLY A 49 30.76 0.97 24.40
CA GLY A 49 31.05 1.38 23.04
C GLY A 49 32.21 0.63 22.38
N LYS A 50 32.49 -0.59 22.82
CA LYS A 50 33.59 -1.43 22.30
C LYS A 50 33.16 -2.17 21.03
N THR A 51 33.24 -1.48 19.91
CA THR A 51 32.68 -1.98 18.64
C THR A 51 33.35 -3.26 18.18
N GLU A 52 34.68 -3.33 18.14
CA GLU A 52 35.41 -4.51 17.68
C GLU A 52 35.09 -5.74 18.52
N PHE A 53 35.11 -5.60 19.86
CA PHE A 53 34.74 -6.66 20.78
C PHE A 53 33.26 -7.08 20.59
N ALA A 54 32.37 -6.12 20.42
CA ALA A 54 30.94 -6.40 20.21
C ALA A 54 30.70 -7.17 18.91
N MET A 55 31.40 -6.83 17.84
CA MET A 55 31.30 -7.53 16.56
C MET A 55 31.88 -8.94 16.64
N GLU A 56 32.97 -9.13 17.39
CA GLU A 56 33.53 -10.45 17.64
C GLU A 56 32.56 -11.35 18.41
N ILE A 57 31.94 -10.83 19.46
CA ILE A 57 30.86 -11.53 20.19
C ILE A 57 29.65 -11.81 19.28
N MET A 58 29.30 -10.88 18.39
CA MET A 58 28.20 -11.06 17.45
C MET A 58 28.46 -12.22 16.47
N ASN A 59 29.73 -12.40 16.05
CA ASN A 59 30.17 -13.51 15.20
C ASN A 59 30.14 -14.85 15.97
N LEU A 60 30.65 -14.86 17.19
CA LEU A 60 30.75 -16.06 18.04
C LEU A 60 29.34 -16.53 18.54
N LYS A 61 28.51 -15.57 18.96
CA LYS A 61 27.20 -15.85 19.55
C LYS A 61 26.13 -14.84 19.10
N PRO A 62 25.56 -14.97 17.88
CA PRO A 62 24.57 -14.03 17.34
C PRO A 62 23.30 -13.90 18.18
N SER A 63 22.95 -14.96 18.97
CA SER A 63 21.77 -14.95 19.85
C SER A 63 21.79 -13.82 20.88
N PHE A 64 22.97 -13.38 21.32
CA PHE A 64 23.12 -12.30 22.29
C PHE A 64 22.54 -10.97 21.80
N ALA A 65 22.53 -10.71 20.49
CA ALA A 65 21.97 -9.48 19.93
C ALA A 65 20.46 -9.32 20.19
N ARG A 66 19.75 -10.44 20.36
CA ARG A 66 18.31 -10.47 20.61
C ARG A 66 17.94 -10.67 22.07
N LYS A 67 18.92 -10.93 22.92
CA LYS A 67 18.70 -11.20 24.33
C LYS A 67 18.33 -9.92 25.07
N LEU A 68 17.41 -10.03 26.02
CA LEU A 68 17.06 -8.96 26.94
C LEU A 68 17.88 -9.10 28.22
N ASN A 69 18.39 -8.01 28.72
CA ASN A 69 19.05 -7.95 30.04
C ASN A 69 18.01 -7.83 31.18
N ALA A 70 18.48 -7.70 32.41
CA ALA A 70 17.64 -7.52 33.60
C ALA A 70 16.72 -6.28 33.52
N ASP A 71 17.17 -5.24 32.81
CA ASP A 71 16.37 -4.03 32.57
C ASP A 71 15.38 -4.18 31.41
N GLY A 72 15.36 -5.33 30.74
CA GLY A 72 14.52 -5.59 29.57
C GLY A 72 15.01 -4.88 28.31
N LEU A 73 16.30 -4.64 28.16
CA LEU A 73 16.91 -3.97 27.01
C LEU A 73 17.80 -4.95 26.23
N THR A 74 17.85 -4.80 24.91
CA THR A 74 18.83 -5.50 24.06
C THR A 74 20.12 -4.70 23.97
N PRO A 75 21.25 -5.30 23.54
CA PRO A 75 22.50 -4.57 23.30
C PRO A 75 22.31 -3.34 22.40
N LEU A 76 21.48 -3.46 21.35
CA LEU A 76 21.20 -2.34 20.44
C LEU A 76 20.49 -1.17 21.15
N HIS A 77 19.54 -1.44 22.06
CA HIS A 77 18.93 -0.39 22.88
C HIS A 77 19.95 0.37 23.69
N LEU A 78 20.88 -0.36 24.32
CA LEU A 78 21.96 0.24 25.15
C LEU A 78 22.92 1.05 24.29
N ALA A 79 23.35 0.53 23.15
CA ALA A 79 24.23 1.27 22.23
C ALA A 79 23.60 2.58 21.75
N VAL A 80 22.28 2.58 21.43
CA VAL A 80 21.54 3.79 21.05
C VAL A 80 21.43 4.77 22.23
N ASP A 81 21.10 4.26 23.42
CA ASP A 81 20.93 5.10 24.62
C ASP A 81 22.23 5.82 25.01
N HIS A 82 23.37 5.12 24.94
CA HIS A 82 24.68 5.67 25.22
C HIS A 82 25.30 6.45 24.05
N GLY A 83 24.67 6.42 22.86
CA GLY A 83 25.12 7.21 21.71
C GLY A 83 26.30 6.64 20.95
N HIS A 84 26.55 5.35 21.03
CA HIS A 84 27.60 4.66 20.29
C HIS A 84 27.20 4.38 18.83
N SER A 85 27.11 5.45 18.04
CA SER A 85 26.56 5.41 16.69
C SER A 85 27.26 4.41 15.77
N TRP A 86 28.59 4.31 15.86
CA TRP A 86 29.37 3.37 15.05
C TRP A 86 28.96 1.91 15.34
N LEU A 87 28.90 1.55 16.62
CA LEU A 87 28.47 0.22 17.04
C LEU A 87 27.04 -0.09 16.59
N VAL A 88 26.13 0.89 16.74
CA VAL A 88 24.75 0.74 16.28
C VAL A 88 24.69 0.39 14.79
N LEU A 89 25.45 1.12 13.96
CA LEU A 89 25.47 0.89 12.51
C LEU A 89 26.00 -0.50 12.16
N GLU A 90 27.10 -0.95 12.82
CA GLU A 90 27.65 -2.27 12.56
C GLU A 90 26.69 -3.40 12.97
N LEU A 91 26.04 -3.31 14.14
CA LEU A 91 25.05 -4.30 14.59
C LEU A 91 23.86 -4.38 13.62
N VAL A 92 23.39 -3.25 13.14
CA VAL A 92 22.21 -3.19 12.24
C VAL A 92 22.55 -3.62 10.80
N LYS A 93 23.80 -3.46 10.36
CA LYS A 93 24.27 -4.04 9.09
C LYS A 93 24.22 -5.57 9.10
N VAL A 94 24.58 -6.20 10.22
CA VAL A 94 24.54 -7.66 10.35
C VAL A 94 23.10 -8.16 10.43
N ASP A 95 22.25 -7.53 11.24
CA ASP A 95 20.84 -7.92 11.39
C ASP A 95 19.92 -6.69 11.44
N PRO A 96 19.37 -6.27 10.31
CA PRO A 96 18.42 -5.16 10.21
C PRO A 96 17.18 -5.30 11.11
N SER A 97 16.79 -6.53 11.43
CA SER A 97 15.59 -6.78 12.22
C SER A 97 15.73 -6.38 13.69
N LEU A 98 16.96 -6.18 14.17
CA LEU A 98 17.25 -5.71 15.53
C LEU A 98 16.60 -4.34 15.81
N VAL A 99 16.46 -3.48 14.80
CA VAL A 99 15.80 -2.15 14.90
C VAL A 99 14.37 -2.24 15.42
N ARG A 100 13.70 -3.38 15.23
CA ARG A 100 12.30 -3.59 15.62
C ARG A 100 12.10 -4.44 16.86
N LEU A 101 13.17 -4.89 17.50
CA LEU A 101 13.08 -5.63 18.75
C LEU A 101 12.49 -4.75 19.84
N LYS A 102 11.51 -5.30 20.55
CA LYS A 102 10.87 -4.61 21.65
C LYS A 102 11.62 -4.87 22.95
N GLY A 103 12.07 -3.80 23.56
CA GLY A 103 12.61 -3.81 24.91
C GLY A 103 11.58 -3.44 25.97
N ARG A 104 12.06 -2.95 27.09
CA ARG A 104 11.24 -2.48 28.22
C ARG A 104 10.17 -1.49 27.76
N HIS A 105 8.96 -1.63 28.27
CA HIS A 105 7.77 -0.85 27.85
C HIS A 105 7.43 -0.98 26.34
N GLY A 106 7.96 -2.00 25.66
CA GLY A 106 7.75 -2.18 24.21
C GLY A 106 8.48 -1.14 23.36
N MET A 107 9.43 -0.42 23.94
CA MET A 107 10.28 0.51 23.19
C MET A 107 11.14 -0.27 22.19
N THR A 108 11.23 0.22 20.97
CA THR A 108 12.17 -0.31 19.97
C THR A 108 13.40 0.61 19.90
N PRO A 109 14.56 0.15 19.40
CA PRO A 109 15.72 1.00 19.20
C PRO A 109 15.42 2.30 18.46
N LEU A 110 14.54 2.27 17.43
CA LEU A 110 14.07 3.48 16.75
C LEU A 110 13.35 4.44 17.72
N LEU A 111 12.42 3.92 18.54
CA LEU A 111 11.67 4.76 19.49
C LEU A 111 12.60 5.36 20.57
N VAL A 112 13.63 4.61 20.98
CA VAL A 112 14.68 5.13 21.87
C VAL A 112 15.49 6.23 21.16
N ALA A 113 15.90 6.03 19.90
CA ALA A 113 16.62 7.04 19.13
C ALA A 113 15.80 8.34 18.97
N VAL A 114 14.49 8.22 18.72
CA VAL A 114 13.56 9.37 18.67
C VAL A 114 13.47 10.06 20.03
N SER A 115 13.31 9.30 21.12
CA SER A 115 13.25 9.84 22.49
C SER A 115 14.54 10.59 22.88
N LYS A 116 15.68 10.07 22.47
CA LYS A 116 17.01 10.66 22.73
C LYS A 116 17.47 11.64 21.65
N LYS A 117 16.64 11.92 20.64
CA LYS A 117 16.91 12.84 19.53
C LYS A 117 18.19 12.54 18.75
N LYS A 118 18.51 11.25 18.59
CA LYS A 118 19.67 10.79 17.81
C LYS A 118 19.40 10.85 16.32
N ILE A 119 19.51 12.05 15.75
CA ILE A 119 19.08 12.40 14.39
C ILE A 119 19.68 11.48 13.34
N ASP A 120 20.99 11.24 13.40
CA ASP A 120 21.71 10.41 12.43
C ASP A 120 21.22 8.96 12.48
N LEU A 121 21.06 8.40 13.68
CA LEU A 121 20.57 7.03 13.85
C LEU A 121 19.13 6.83 13.38
N ILE A 122 18.26 7.84 13.57
CA ILE A 122 16.89 7.79 13.07
C ILE A 122 16.88 7.62 11.54
N SER A 123 17.73 8.38 10.85
CA SER A 123 17.82 8.34 9.38
C SER A 123 18.35 6.99 8.90
N GLU A 124 19.41 6.47 9.53
CA GLU A 124 19.98 5.16 9.19
C GLU A 124 19.00 4.02 9.46
N PHE A 125 18.26 4.05 10.56
CA PHE A 125 17.24 3.04 10.84
C PHE A 125 16.15 2.97 9.79
N PHE A 126 15.76 4.10 9.20
CA PHE A 126 14.81 4.11 8.10
C PHE A 126 15.37 3.52 6.80
N LEU A 127 16.65 3.77 6.52
CA LEU A 127 17.30 3.20 5.34
C LEU A 127 17.41 1.67 5.43
N VAL A 128 17.75 1.17 6.61
CA VAL A 128 17.95 -0.26 6.83
C VAL A 128 16.62 -0.99 7.07
N CYS A 129 15.70 -0.39 7.79
CA CYS A 129 14.40 -0.99 8.13
C CYS A 129 13.23 0.01 7.94
N PRO A 130 12.78 0.24 6.68
CA PRO A 130 11.74 1.22 6.35
C PRO A 130 10.44 1.05 7.15
N LYS A 131 10.08 -0.19 7.48
CA LYS A 131 8.86 -0.52 8.21
C LYS A 131 8.91 -0.24 9.71
N SER A 132 10.07 0.13 10.26
CA SER A 132 10.22 0.46 11.69
C SER A 132 9.33 1.64 12.13
N ILE A 133 8.99 2.55 11.21
CA ILE A 133 8.11 3.71 11.48
C ILE A 133 6.71 3.32 11.99
N VAL A 134 6.24 2.10 11.71
CA VAL A 134 4.90 1.64 12.14
C VAL A 134 4.88 1.10 13.57
N ASP A 135 6.05 0.87 14.16
CA ASP A 135 6.15 0.28 15.49
C ASP A 135 5.66 1.26 16.58
N ALA A 136 5.21 0.69 17.67
CA ALA A 136 4.76 1.45 18.82
C ALA A 136 5.05 0.70 20.12
N ASN A 137 5.15 1.47 21.18
CA ASN A 137 5.35 0.97 22.54
C ASN A 137 4.06 0.38 23.15
N VAL A 138 4.10 -0.09 24.39
CA VAL A 138 2.94 -0.67 25.11
C VAL A 138 1.81 0.34 25.34
N ASN A 139 2.10 1.64 25.36
CA ASN A 139 1.13 2.70 25.44
C ASN A 139 0.45 3.00 24.09
N GLY A 140 0.83 2.31 23.00
CA GLY A 140 0.34 2.61 21.65
C GLY A 140 1.03 3.80 20.99
N GLU A 141 1.98 4.44 21.67
CA GLU A 141 2.72 5.60 21.14
C GLU A 141 3.71 5.15 20.07
N ASN A 142 3.66 5.78 18.91
CA ASN A 142 4.65 5.63 17.84
C ASN A 142 5.69 6.76 17.86
N ALA A 143 6.60 6.73 16.91
CA ALA A 143 7.67 7.73 16.80
C ALA A 143 7.14 9.19 16.78
N LEU A 144 5.99 9.45 16.13
CA LEU A 144 5.40 10.79 16.09
C LEU A 144 4.88 11.25 17.46
N HIS A 145 4.25 10.36 18.24
CA HIS A 145 3.80 10.67 19.60
C HIS A 145 4.99 11.06 20.48
N ILE A 146 6.05 10.22 20.45
CA ILE A 146 7.26 10.46 21.24
C ILE A 146 7.95 11.76 20.80
N ALA A 147 8.03 12.02 19.50
CA ALA A 147 8.64 13.25 18.99
C ALA A 147 7.87 14.51 19.38
N VAL A 148 6.55 14.44 19.46
CA VAL A 148 5.71 15.57 19.92
C VAL A 148 5.84 15.77 21.43
N ASN A 149 5.81 14.69 22.23
CA ASN A 149 5.93 14.77 23.69
C ASN A 149 7.33 15.27 24.13
N ASN A 150 8.39 14.90 23.40
CA ASN A 150 9.76 15.32 23.69
C ASN A 150 10.21 16.53 22.86
N TYR A 151 9.24 17.32 22.38
CA TYR A 151 9.50 18.43 21.49
C TYR A 151 10.27 19.54 22.21
N ASP A 152 11.36 19.99 21.58
CA ASP A 152 12.01 21.26 21.83
C ASP A 152 12.10 22.06 20.51
N GLN A 153 12.46 23.33 20.62
CA GLN A 153 12.43 24.23 19.46
C GLN A 153 13.53 23.96 18.41
N ARG A 154 14.58 23.19 18.76
CA ARG A 154 15.71 22.91 17.87
C ARG A 154 15.70 21.45 17.41
N GLU A 155 16.15 20.56 18.24
CA GLU A 155 16.35 19.13 17.87
C GLU A 155 15.00 18.40 17.67
N GLY A 156 14.03 18.64 18.55
CA GLY A 156 12.70 18.03 18.41
C GLY A 156 12.00 18.41 17.12
N LEU A 157 12.19 19.65 16.65
CA LEU A 157 11.66 20.07 15.35
C LEU A 157 12.35 19.31 14.20
N ILE A 158 13.65 19.10 14.26
CA ILE A 158 14.40 18.35 13.23
C ILE A 158 13.95 16.91 13.21
N VAL A 159 13.85 16.25 14.37
CA VAL A 159 13.32 14.87 14.47
C VAL A 159 11.94 14.77 13.81
N LEU A 160 11.03 15.65 14.16
CA LEU A 160 9.69 15.64 13.57
C LEU A 160 9.69 15.87 12.06
N LYS A 161 10.56 16.77 11.55
CA LYS A 161 10.75 16.98 10.10
C LYS A 161 11.25 15.71 9.41
N ILE A 162 12.20 14.99 10.02
CA ILE A 162 12.73 13.73 9.47
C ILE A 162 11.64 12.67 9.43
N LEU A 163 10.90 12.48 10.53
CA LEU A 163 9.80 11.51 10.60
C LEU A 163 8.73 11.79 9.54
N MET A 164 8.26 13.04 9.47
CA MET A 164 7.27 13.44 8.46
C MET A 164 7.84 13.36 7.05
N GLY A 165 9.08 13.80 6.87
CA GLY A 165 9.79 13.72 5.58
C GLY A 165 9.94 12.29 5.07
N TRP A 166 10.18 11.33 5.96
CA TRP A 166 10.22 9.90 5.63
C TRP A 166 8.84 9.39 5.22
N ILE A 167 7.83 9.63 6.06
CA ILE A 167 6.45 9.18 5.82
C ILE A 167 5.94 9.68 4.45
N LEU A 168 6.17 10.95 4.13
CA LEU A 168 5.70 11.58 2.89
C LEU A 168 6.46 11.12 1.63
N ARG A 169 7.66 10.52 1.79
CA ARG A 169 8.49 10.01 0.69
C ARG A 169 8.42 8.50 0.50
N LEU A 170 7.62 7.81 1.30
CA LEU A 170 7.41 6.38 1.10
C LEU A 170 6.79 6.12 -0.28
N CYS A 171 7.45 5.29 -1.09
CA CYS A 171 6.99 4.93 -2.44
C CYS A 171 6.63 3.45 -2.57
N GLN A 172 6.56 2.72 -1.46
CA GLN A 172 6.23 1.30 -1.45
C GLN A 172 4.74 1.06 -1.78
N LYS A 173 4.42 -0.14 -2.22
CA LYS A 173 3.05 -0.52 -2.60
C LYS A 173 2.00 -0.28 -1.49
N ASP A 174 2.42 -0.33 -0.22
CA ASP A 174 1.61 -0.11 0.97
C ASP A 174 1.82 1.28 1.63
N ALA A 175 2.52 2.20 0.95
CA ALA A 175 2.91 3.51 1.49
C ALA A 175 1.72 4.34 2.00
N GLU A 176 0.63 4.39 1.24
CA GLU A 176 -0.59 5.14 1.62
C GLU A 176 -1.24 4.59 2.90
N SER A 177 -1.26 3.27 3.03
CA SER A 177 -1.76 2.59 4.23
C SER A 177 -0.86 2.85 5.45
N ILE A 178 0.47 2.80 5.25
CA ILE A 178 1.47 3.10 6.29
C ILE A 178 1.32 4.55 6.75
N GLU A 179 1.26 5.50 5.81
CA GLU A 179 1.07 6.93 6.11
C GLU A 179 -0.19 7.15 6.94
N THR A 180 -1.34 6.64 6.47
CA THR A 180 -2.62 6.78 7.17
C THR A 180 -2.57 6.19 8.58
N ARG A 181 -1.99 5.01 8.73
CA ARG A 181 -1.89 4.30 10.02
C ARG A 181 -0.95 4.98 11.00
N VAL A 182 0.19 5.50 10.52
CA VAL A 182 1.20 6.12 11.39
C VAL A 182 0.74 7.50 11.88
N ILE A 183 0.24 8.35 10.97
CA ILE A 183 -0.17 9.71 11.31
C ILE A 183 -1.42 9.74 12.19
N ASN A 184 -2.36 8.81 11.96
CA ASN A 184 -3.64 8.77 12.70
C ASN A 184 -3.64 7.73 13.82
N ARG A 185 -2.48 7.19 14.20
CA ARG A 185 -2.40 6.22 15.28
C ARG A 185 -2.90 6.83 16.58
N ARG A 186 -3.65 6.03 17.34
CA ARG A 186 -4.14 6.40 18.66
C ARG A 186 -3.30 5.70 19.72
N ASP A 187 -2.91 6.43 20.73
CA ASP A 187 -2.29 5.89 21.94
C ASP A 187 -3.33 5.19 22.86
N LYS A 188 -2.89 4.76 24.04
CA LYS A 188 -3.77 4.13 25.04
C LYS A 188 -4.94 5.03 25.47
N ASP A 189 -4.80 6.35 25.42
CA ASP A 189 -5.83 7.33 25.81
C ASP A 189 -6.65 7.80 24.60
N GLY A 190 -6.38 7.22 23.43
CA GLY A 190 -7.04 7.54 22.17
C GLY A 190 -6.49 8.81 21.51
N HIS A 191 -5.43 9.40 22.05
CA HIS A 191 -4.82 10.58 21.45
C HIS A 191 -4.05 10.20 20.20
N THR A 192 -4.16 11.00 19.14
CA THR A 192 -3.26 10.96 18.00
C THR A 192 -2.12 11.94 18.23
N PRO A 193 -1.01 11.85 17.48
CA PRO A 193 0.07 12.85 17.56
C PRO A 193 -0.45 14.27 17.43
N LEU A 194 -1.52 14.47 16.64
CA LEU A 194 -2.14 15.79 16.46
C LEU A 194 -2.87 16.30 17.71
N HIS A 195 -3.47 15.41 18.50
CA HIS A 195 -4.06 15.77 19.79
C HIS A 195 -2.98 16.25 20.76
N LEU A 196 -1.85 15.54 20.84
CA LEU A 196 -0.73 15.91 21.68
C LEU A 196 -0.14 17.27 21.26
N ALA A 197 0.01 17.51 19.96
CA ALA A 197 0.47 18.79 19.45
C ALA A 197 -0.50 19.96 19.79
N ALA A 198 -1.81 19.69 19.82
CA ALA A 198 -2.79 20.67 20.25
C ALA A 198 -2.76 20.90 21.77
N TYR A 199 -2.55 19.86 22.54
CA TYR A 199 -2.41 19.92 23.99
C TYR A 199 -1.19 20.76 24.40
N GLU A 200 -0.04 20.47 23.82
CA GLU A 200 1.24 21.16 24.09
C GLU A 200 1.33 22.54 23.39
N ASN A 201 0.29 23.03 22.73
CA ASN A 201 0.31 24.25 21.92
C ASN A 201 1.45 24.29 20.90
N ASN A 202 1.84 23.15 20.37
CA ASN A 202 2.94 23.03 19.45
C ASN A 202 2.51 23.35 18.00
N ARG A 203 2.56 24.63 17.63
CA ARG A 203 2.15 25.12 16.31
C ARG A 203 3.00 24.59 15.17
N GLN A 204 4.29 24.37 15.42
CA GLN A 204 5.20 23.87 14.38
C GLN A 204 4.96 22.40 14.09
N ALA A 205 4.80 21.58 15.12
CA ALA A 205 4.40 20.18 14.97
C ALA A 205 3.06 20.07 14.23
N MET A 206 2.08 20.91 14.62
CA MET A 206 0.78 20.98 13.94
C MET A 206 0.93 21.28 12.45
N LYS A 207 1.70 22.30 12.07
CA LYS A 207 1.94 22.67 10.67
C LYS A 207 2.58 21.54 9.88
N LEU A 208 3.58 20.88 10.44
CA LEU A 208 4.27 19.77 9.78
C LEU A 208 3.36 18.57 9.51
N MET A 209 2.52 18.22 10.49
CA MET A 209 1.61 17.07 10.35
C MET A 209 0.44 17.36 9.40
N LEU A 210 -0.09 18.60 9.41
CA LEU A 210 -1.20 19.00 8.54
C LEU A 210 -0.85 19.08 7.04
N VAL A 211 0.43 18.92 6.67
CA VAL A 211 0.85 18.79 5.26
C VAL A 211 0.30 17.51 4.62
N SER A 212 0.16 16.44 5.41
CA SER A 212 -0.34 15.17 4.89
C SER A 212 -1.83 15.24 4.56
N SER A 213 -2.18 14.82 3.34
CA SER A 213 -3.58 14.68 2.92
C SER A 213 -4.33 13.52 3.59
N LYS A 214 -3.60 12.61 4.24
CA LYS A 214 -4.14 11.43 4.91
C LYS A 214 -4.46 11.68 6.39
N ILE A 215 -4.15 12.87 6.91
CA ILE A 215 -4.44 13.20 8.29
C ILE A 215 -5.93 13.35 8.52
N ASN A 216 -6.43 12.74 9.59
CA ASN A 216 -7.82 12.87 10.00
C ASN A 216 -7.90 13.73 11.28
N VAL A 217 -8.22 14.99 11.11
CA VAL A 217 -8.34 15.97 12.20
C VAL A 217 -9.58 15.79 13.10
N ASN A 218 -10.49 14.89 12.69
CA ASN A 218 -11.76 14.65 13.37
C ASN A 218 -11.81 13.32 14.13
N ILE A 219 -10.66 12.74 14.46
CA ILE A 219 -10.57 11.58 15.35
C ILE A 219 -10.92 12.05 16.76
N GLU A 220 -11.74 11.29 17.46
CA GLU A 220 -12.06 11.50 18.87
C GLU A 220 -11.12 10.66 19.75
N ASN A 221 -10.60 11.24 20.82
CA ASN A 221 -9.89 10.51 21.87
C ASN A 221 -10.88 9.69 22.73
N LYS A 222 -10.41 8.99 23.77
CA LYS A 222 -11.28 8.23 24.66
C LYS A 222 -12.30 9.09 25.43
N ASN A 223 -12.00 10.36 25.63
CA ASN A 223 -12.89 11.33 26.28
C ASN A 223 -13.91 11.94 25.30
N GLY A 224 -13.93 11.51 24.05
CA GLY A 224 -14.83 12.02 23.02
C GLY A 224 -14.42 13.39 22.47
N PHE A 225 -13.20 13.87 22.71
CA PHE A 225 -12.72 15.17 22.21
C PHE A 225 -11.97 15.00 20.88
N THR A 226 -12.27 15.87 19.92
CA THR A 226 -11.48 16.04 18.70
C THR A 226 -10.29 16.95 18.96
N VAL A 227 -9.35 17.02 18.02
CA VAL A 227 -8.22 17.97 18.08
C VAL A 227 -8.70 19.40 18.24
N LEU A 228 -9.84 19.76 17.61
CA LEU A 228 -10.43 21.08 17.73
C LEU A 228 -10.98 21.35 19.14
N ASP A 229 -11.56 20.35 19.79
CA ASP A 229 -12.06 20.46 21.18
C ASP A 229 -10.89 20.64 22.14
N VAL A 230 -9.81 19.85 21.97
CA VAL A 230 -8.60 19.98 22.77
C VAL A 230 -7.97 21.37 22.62
N ALA A 231 -7.85 21.89 21.39
CA ALA A 231 -7.33 23.24 21.14
C ALA A 231 -8.19 24.33 21.81
N ALA A 232 -9.52 24.16 21.81
CA ALA A 232 -10.44 25.10 22.44
C ALA A 232 -10.36 25.04 23.98
N LEU A 233 -10.26 23.85 24.59
CA LEU A 233 -10.09 23.68 26.04
C LEU A 233 -8.82 24.38 26.56
N HIS A 234 -7.75 24.40 25.76
CA HIS A 234 -6.49 25.05 26.10
C HIS A 234 -6.36 26.49 25.58
N ASN A 235 -7.45 27.10 25.09
CA ASN A 235 -7.48 28.48 24.53
C ASN A 235 -6.47 28.73 23.40
N ASN A 236 -6.12 27.71 22.65
CA ASN A 236 -5.12 27.76 21.57
C ASN A 236 -5.75 28.24 20.26
N ARG A 237 -6.16 29.52 20.22
CA ARG A 237 -6.88 30.12 19.06
C ARG A 237 -6.18 29.96 17.71
N GLU A 238 -4.86 29.93 17.68
CA GLU A 238 -4.13 29.76 16.42
C GLU A 238 -4.22 28.31 15.92
N ILE A 239 -4.08 27.33 16.81
CA ILE A 239 -4.29 25.92 16.49
C ILE A 239 -5.73 25.68 16.07
N GLU A 240 -6.72 26.26 16.76
CA GLU A 240 -8.11 26.18 16.33
C GLU A 240 -8.30 26.65 14.89
N ARG A 241 -7.70 27.79 14.52
CA ARG A 241 -7.79 28.31 13.14
C ARG A 241 -7.14 27.36 12.14
N MET A 242 -5.98 26.79 12.46
CA MET A 242 -5.30 25.82 11.60
C MET A 242 -6.14 24.56 11.40
N VAL A 243 -6.65 23.98 12.47
CA VAL A 243 -7.48 22.77 12.41
C VAL A 243 -8.79 23.02 11.65
N LYS A 244 -9.46 24.16 11.87
CA LYS A 244 -10.68 24.55 11.14
C LYS A 244 -10.44 24.66 9.63
N ARG A 245 -9.29 25.24 9.20
CA ARG A 245 -8.92 25.34 7.77
C ARG A 245 -8.76 23.96 7.11
N HIS A 246 -8.38 22.95 7.89
CA HIS A 246 -8.26 21.55 7.42
C HIS A 246 -9.55 20.72 7.65
N GLY A 247 -10.69 21.38 7.86
CA GLY A 247 -11.98 20.71 8.00
C GLY A 247 -12.25 20.13 9.38
N GLY A 248 -11.50 20.58 10.41
CA GLY A 248 -11.74 20.18 11.81
C GLY A 248 -13.10 20.61 12.32
N LYS A 249 -13.77 19.70 13.00
CA LYS A 249 -15.09 19.86 13.62
C LYS A 249 -15.00 19.53 15.09
N ARG A 250 -15.86 20.15 15.89
CA ARG A 250 -16.04 19.74 17.29
C ARG A 250 -16.79 18.42 17.36
N SER A 251 -16.55 17.62 18.39
CA SER A 251 -17.20 16.33 18.62
C SER A 251 -18.74 16.45 18.62
N VAL A 252 -19.27 17.51 19.21
CA VAL A 252 -20.73 17.79 19.22
C VAL A 252 -21.32 17.93 17.80
N SER A 253 -20.49 18.40 16.84
CA SER A 253 -20.91 18.57 15.44
C SER A 253 -20.64 17.32 14.58
N LEU A 254 -19.93 16.31 15.13
CA LEU A 254 -19.71 15.06 14.45
C LEU A 254 -20.97 14.20 14.61
N VAL A 255 -21.50 13.72 13.50
CA VAL A 255 -22.53 12.67 13.54
C VAL A 255 -21.92 11.50 14.30
N LYS A 256 -22.52 11.13 15.45
CA LYS A 256 -22.07 9.98 16.25
C LYS A 256 -21.85 8.79 15.33
N ILE A 257 -20.58 8.44 15.14
CA ILE A 257 -20.21 7.27 14.33
C ILE A 257 -20.70 6.07 15.14
N LYS A 258 -21.54 5.25 14.52
CA LYS A 258 -21.94 3.97 15.10
C LYS A 258 -20.68 3.23 15.53
N THR A 259 -20.71 2.64 16.71
CA THR A 259 -19.59 1.79 17.16
C THR A 259 -19.34 0.69 16.12
N THR A 260 -18.18 0.06 16.14
CA THR A 260 -17.89 -1.06 15.23
C THR A 260 -18.94 -2.17 15.39
N SER A 261 -19.44 -2.38 16.63
CA SER A 261 -20.54 -3.31 16.93
C SER A 261 -21.85 -2.88 16.26
N ASP A 262 -22.20 -1.59 16.31
CA ASP A 262 -23.40 -1.07 15.66
C ASP A 262 -23.29 -1.14 14.13
N LEU A 263 -22.09 -0.91 13.60
CA LEU A 263 -21.82 -1.04 12.17
C LEU A 263 -22.00 -2.49 11.73
N LEU A 264 -21.43 -3.45 12.47
CA LEU A 264 -21.53 -4.88 12.17
C LEU A 264 -22.96 -5.42 12.38
N ALA A 265 -23.69 -4.89 13.35
CA ALA A 265 -25.10 -5.22 13.58
C ALA A 265 -26.05 -4.57 12.56
N SER A 266 -25.62 -3.53 11.85
CA SER A 266 -26.46 -2.86 10.86
C SER A 266 -26.58 -3.70 9.58
N LYS A 267 -27.73 -3.60 8.90
CA LYS A 267 -27.90 -4.24 7.57
C LYS A 267 -26.87 -3.64 6.61
N LEU A 268 -26.21 -4.53 5.84
CA LEU A 268 -25.32 -4.09 4.77
C LEU A 268 -26.07 -3.18 3.80
N SER A 269 -25.52 -2.02 3.53
CA SER A 269 -26.04 -1.17 2.46
C SER A 269 -25.86 -1.88 1.11
N TRP A 270 -26.69 -1.56 0.13
CA TRP A 270 -26.58 -2.14 -1.23
C TRP A 270 -25.15 -1.97 -1.80
N ARG A 271 -24.50 -0.83 -1.53
CA ARG A 271 -23.13 -0.54 -1.99
C ARG A 271 -22.10 -1.43 -1.31
N GLU A 272 -22.21 -1.62 0.00
CA GLU A 272 -21.32 -2.52 0.75
C GLU A 272 -21.49 -3.96 0.29
N SER A 273 -22.73 -4.40 0.09
CA SER A 273 -23.03 -5.74 -0.42
C SER A 273 -22.42 -5.95 -1.82
N ARG A 274 -22.56 -4.97 -2.73
CA ARG A 274 -21.98 -5.03 -4.08
C ARG A 274 -20.45 -5.06 -4.02
N ARG A 275 -19.84 -4.19 -3.22
CA ARG A 275 -18.38 -4.16 -3.03
C ARG A 275 -17.87 -5.47 -2.44
N THR A 276 -18.52 -5.98 -1.39
CA THR A 276 -18.17 -7.25 -0.77
C THR A 276 -18.26 -8.43 -1.76
N LYS A 277 -19.32 -8.50 -2.54
CA LYS A 277 -19.46 -9.53 -3.59
C LYS A 277 -18.36 -9.40 -4.63
N SER A 278 -18.02 -8.20 -5.06
CA SER A 278 -16.96 -7.93 -6.01
C SER A 278 -15.61 -8.40 -5.45
N ILE A 279 -15.26 -7.99 -4.21
CA ILE A 279 -14.00 -8.39 -3.57
C ILE A 279 -13.93 -9.91 -3.39
N ARG A 280 -15.01 -10.55 -2.94
CA ARG A 280 -15.07 -12.01 -2.80
C ARG A 280 -14.90 -12.73 -4.12
N PHE A 281 -15.54 -12.25 -5.18
CA PHE A 281 -15.38 -12.79 -6.52
C PHE A 281 -13.94 -12.68 -6.99
N TYR A 282 -13.29 -11.56 -6.74
CA TYR A 282 -11.92 -11.30 -7.14
C TYR A 282 -10.89 -12.07 -6.30
N SER A 283 -11.11 -12.22 -5.00
CA SER A 283 -10.23 -13.03 -4.13
C SER A 283 -10.30 -14.53 -4.47
N TRP A 284 -11.37 -14.97 -5.13
CA TRP A 284 -11.51 -16.35 -5.59
C TRP A 284 -10.70 -16.65 -6.87
N ILE A 285 -10.33 -15.62 -7.65
CA ILE A 285 -9.53 -15.78 -8.88
C ILE A 285 -8.04 -15.73 -8.50
N SER A 286 -7.35 -16.87 -8.57
CA SER A 286 -5.89 -16.92 -8.39
C SER A 286 -5.16 -16.13 -9.49
N GLU A 287 -3.94 -15.68 -9.24
CA GLU A 287 -3.13 -14.95 -10.23
C GLU A 287 -2.93 -15.77 -11.52
N GLU A 288 -2.73 -17.07 -11.41
CA GLU A 288 -2.59 -17.97 -12.54
C GLU A 288 -3.86 -17.99 -13.41
N ARG A 289 -5.03 -18.13 -12.78
CA ARG A 289 -6.32 -18.11 -13.49
C ARG A 289 -6.58 -16.75 -14.14
N ARG A 290 -6.21 -15.67 -13.46
CA ARG A 290 -6.33 -14.31 -14.01
C ARG A 290 -5.46 -14.15 -15.27
N ASN A 291 -4.21 -14.61 -15.22
CA ASN A 291 -3.29 -14.54 -16.35
C ASN A 291 -3.77 -15.41 -17.51
N ALA A 292 -4.27 -16.62 -17.24
CA ALA A 292 -4.88 -17.47 -18.26
C ALA A 292 -6.09 -16.82 -18.94
N LEU A 293 -6.99 -16.19 -18.15
CA LEU A 293 -8.14 -15.46 -18.68
C LEU A 293 -7.74 -14.24 -19.52
N LEU A 294 -6.67 -13.54 -19.14
CA LEU A 294 -6.12 -12.42 -19.92
C LEU A 294 -5.59 -12.90 -21.27
N VAL A 295 -4.89 -14.03 -21.32
CA VAL A 295 -4.39 -14.63 -22.58
C VAL A 295 -5.56 -15.01 -23.48
N VAL A 296 -6.59 -15.70 -22.95
CA VAL A 296 -7.78 -16.08 -23.72
C VAL A 296 -8.50 -14.85 -24.25
N ALA A 297 -8.69 -13.81 -23.42
CA ALA A 297 -9.34 -12.58 -23.86
C ALA A 297 -8.52 -11.87 -24.95
N ALA A 298 -7.19 -11.84 -24.85
CA ALA A 298 -6.32 -11.27 -25.89
C ALA A 298 -6.41 -12.04 -27.21
N LEU A 299 -6.47 -13.37 -27.16
CA LEU A 299 -6.67 -14.22 -28.35
C LEU A 299 -8.04 -13.94 -29.01
N ILE A 300 -9.09 -13.76 -28.22
CA ILE A 300 -10.42 -13.40 -28.75
C ILE A 300 -10.38 -12.02 -29.43
N VAL A 301 -9.73 -11.02 -28.80
CA VAL A 301 -9.54 -9.69 -29.41
C VAL A 301 -8.84 -9.81 -30.76
N THR A 302 -7.75 -10.57 -30.83
CA THR A 302 -6.98 -10.76 -32.06
C THR A 302 -7.80 -11.46 -33.15
N ALA A 303 -8.46 -12.55 -32.80
CA ALA A 303 -9.29 -13.32 -33.74
C ALA A 303 -10.47 -12.50 -34.27
N THR A 304 -11.17 -11.77 -33.39
CA THR A 304 -12.29 -10.92 -33.80
C THR A 304 -11.84 -9.72 -34.61
N TYR A 305 -10.69 -9.13 -34.30
CA TYR A 305 -10.10 -8.06 -35.10
C TYR A 305 -9.73 -8.54 -36.50
N GLN A 306 -9.07 -9.70 -36.63
CA GLN A 306 -8.72 -10.29 -37.93
C GLN A 306 -9.96 -10.65 -38.76
N THR A 307 -10.97 -11.24 -38.14
CA THR A 307 -12.26 -11.56 -38.84
C THR A 307 -12.96 -10.29 -39.31
N GLY A 308 -12.84 -9.17 -38.58
CA GLY A 308 -13.35 -7.87 -38.98
C GLY A 308 -12.62 -7.30 -40.21
N LEU A 309 -11.30 -7.50 -40.32
CA LEU A 309 -10.51 -7.03 -41.46
C LEU A 309 -10.60 -7.95 -42.69
N GLN A 310 -10.71 -9.25 -42.45
CA GLN A 310 -10.75 -10.29 -43.51
C GLN A 310 -11.98 -11.17 -43.29
N PRO A 311 -13.17 -10.71 -43.69
CA PRO A 311 -14.38 -11.50 -43.56
C PRO A 311 -14.33 -12.76 -44.41
N PRO A 312 -15.05 -13.84 -44.01
CA PRO A 312 -15.19 -15.04 -44.83
C PRO A 312 -15.69 -14.71 -46.23
N GLY A 313 -15.04 -15.25 -47.27
CA GLY A 313 -15.31 -14.95 -48.66
C GLY A 313 -14.40 -13.88 -49.27
N GLY A 314 -13.62 -13.16 -48.45
CA GLY A 314 -12.67 -12.14 -48.90
C GLY A 314 -13.27 -10.82 -49.30
N VAL A 315 -12.41 -9.91 -49.76
CA VAL A 315 -12.75 -8.59 -50.29
C VAL A 315 -12.44 -8.55 -51.79
N SER A 316 -13.22 -7.82 -52.57
CA SER A 316 -13.05 -7.69 -53.99
C SER A 316 -11.79 -6.89 -54.31
N ASP A 317 -10.89 -7.44 -55.12
CA ASP A 317 -9.63 -6.78 -55.55
C ASP A 317 -9.84 -5.67 -56.58
N GLY A 318 -11.11 -5.42 -57.03
CA GLY A 318 -11.41 -4.37 -57.99
C GLY A 318 -10.80 -4.57 -59.40
N GLY A 319 -10.18 -5.70 -59.61
CA GLY A 319 -9.57 -6.09 -60.89
C GLY A 319 -10.65 -6.71 -61.78
N GLY A 320 -11.33 -5.89 -62.53
CA GLY A 320 -12.12 -6.34 -63.66
C GLY A 320 -11.24 -6.98 -64.70
N THR A 321 -11.14 -8.31 -64.72
CA THR A 321 -10.65 -9.02 -65.89
C THR A 321 -11.73 -8.86 -66.98
N SER A 322 -11.47 -7.93 -67.91
CA SER A 322 -12.07 -7.93 -69.25
C SER A 322 -11.71 -9.26 -69.92
N GLY A 323 -12.67 -10.18 -69.99
CA GLY A 323 -12.48 -11.49 -70.60
C GLY A 323 -13.77 -12.11 -71.06
N PHE A 324 -14.07 -11.90 -72.35
CA PHE A 324 -14.87 -12.67 -73.28
C PHE A 324 -16.38 -12.39 -73.41
N SER A 325 -16.65 -11.80 -74.56
CA SER A 325 -17.93 -11.64 -75.17
C SER A 325 -18.61 -12.98 -75.46
N GLY A 326 -19.85 -13.11 -75.10
CA GLY A 326 -20.81 -14.12 -75.55
C GLY A 326 -22.22 -13.55 -75.42
N GLY A 327 -22.86 -13.27 -76.56
CA GLY A 327 -24.12 -12.54 -76.65
C GLY A 327 -25.30 -13.17 -75.95
N GLY A 328 -26.14 -12.31 -75.37
CA GLY A 328 -27.44 -12.68 -74.76
C GLY A 328 -28.01 -11.46 -74.04
N GLN A 329 -29.07 -10.92 -74.58
CA GLN A 329 -29.82 -9.76 -74.15
C GLN A 329 -30.36 -9.88 -72.70
N ASN A 330 -30.41 -8.74 -72.04
CA ASN A 330 -30.90 -8.38 -70.71
C ASN A 330 -29.85 -8.36 -69.60
N SER A 331 -29.11 -7.32 -69.58
CA SER A 331 -28.28 -6.97 -68.43
C SER A 331 -28.96 -5.81 -67.66
N THR A 332 -29.60 -6.09 -66.59
CA THR A 332 -29.67 -5.17 -65.46
C THR A 332 -28.24 -4.78 -65.10
N ILE A 333 -27.92 -3.49 -65.16
CA ILE A 333 -26.65 -2.92 -64.79
C ILE A 333 -26.42 -3.14 -63.30
N THR A 334 -25.86 -4.28 -62.92
CA THR A 334 -25.29 -4.45 -61.56
C THR A 334 -23.94 -3.74 -61.58
N SER A 335 -23.85 -2.63 -60.88
CA SER A 335 -22.62 -1.90 -60.63
C SER A 335 -21.54 -2.88 -60.11
N SER A 336 -20.38 -2.97 -60.80
CA SER A 336 -19.27 -3.76 -60.36
C SER A 336 -18.90 -3.41 -58.91
N PRO A 337 -18.67 -4.39 -58.02
CA PRO A 337 -18.32 -4.12 -56.64
C PRO A 337 -17.03 -3.29 -56.58
N LYS A 338 -17.03 -2.22 -55.81
CA LYS A 338 -15.87 -1.38 -55.58
C LYS A 338 -14.74 -2.21 -55.00
N ALA A 339 -13.48 -1.94 -55.40
CA ALA A 339 -12.31 -2.54 -54.80
C ALA A 339 -12.40 -2.38 -53.26
N GLY A 340 -12.11 -3.45 -52.52
CA GLY A 340 -12.16 -3.49 -51.06
C GLY A 340 -13.56 -3.78 -50.47
N SER A 341 -14.61 -3.99 -51.29
CA SER A 341 -15.95 -4.36 -50.78
C SER A 341 -16.08 -5.87 -50.54
N VAL A 342 -16.88 -6.25 -49.54
CA VAL A 342 -17.12 -7.65 -49.16
C VAL A 342 -17.92 -8.36 -50.26
N ILE A 343 -17.50 -9.60 -50.55
CA ILE A 343 -18.17 -10.49 -51.54
C ILE A 343 -19.40 -11.18 -50.93
N MET A 344 -19.46 -11.27 -49.59
CA MET A 344 -20.53 -11.94 -48.84
C MET A 344 -21.89 -11.22 -48.99
N ASP A 345 -22.97 -11.99 -48.93
CA ASP A 345 -24.35 -11.53 -48.83
C ASP A 345 -24.55 -10.51 -47.69
N GLU A 346 -25.36 -9.49 -47.95
CA GLU A 346 -25.52 -8.35 -47.04
C GLU A 346 -26.05 -8.73 -45.66
N GLY A 347 -27.06 -9.57 -45.60
CA GLY A 347 -27.59 -10.03 -44.31
C GLY A 347 -26.62 -10.85 -43.49
N SER A 348 -25.91 -11.77 -44.14
CA SER A 348 -24.91 -12.62 -43.51
C SER A 348 -23.72 -11.81 -43.00
N PHE A 349 -23.29 -10.77 -43.73
CA PHE A 349 -22.25 -9.86 -43.29
C PHE A 349 -22.64 -9.05 -42.04
N ILE A 350 -23.85 -8.50 -42.02
CA ILE A 350 -24.33 -7.73 -40.85
C ILE A 350 -24.41 -8.61 -39.61
N TRP A 351 -24.90 -9.84 -39.71
CA TRP A 351 -24.93 -10.80 -38.60
C TRP A 351 -23.53 -11.13 -38.09
N LEU A 352 -22.61 -11.44 -39.00
CA LEU A 352 -21.20 -11.72 -38.65
C LEU A 352 -20.58 -10.53 -37.95
N TRP A 353 -20.75 -9.31 -38.49
CA TRP A 353 -20.22 -8.09 -37.94
C TRP A 353 -20.76 -7.80 -36.53
N CYS A 354 -22.06 -7.96 -36.31
CA CYS A 354 -22.68 -7.73 -35.01
C CYS A 354 -22.11 -8.67 -33.94
N TRP A 355 -22.04 -9.97 -34.22
CA TRP A 355 -21.50 -10.94 -33.28
C TRP A 355 -19.99 -10.78 -33.05
N ASN A 356 -19.27 -10.47 -34.10
CA ASN A 356 -17.83 -10.20 -34.01
C ASN A 356 -17.53 -8.95 -33.18
N SER A 357 -18.30 -7.88 -33.39
CA SER A 357 -18.17 -6.64 -32.62
C SER A 357 -18.56 -6.83 -31.15
N PHE A 358 -19.57 -7.67 -30.87
CA PHE A 358 -19.91 -8.04 -29.50
C PHE A 358 -18.78 -8.82 -28.82
N GLY A 359 -18.22 -9.83 -29.49
CA GLY A 359 -17.10 -10.62 -29.00
C GLY A 359 -15.87 -9.78 -28.71
N PHE A 360 -15.51 -8.89 -29.67
CA PHE A 360 -14.42 -7.94 -29.54
C PHE A 360 -14.60 -7.01 -28.33
N SER A 361 -15.78 -6.39 -28.22
CA SER A 361 -16.11 -5.47 -27.12
C SER A 361 -16.11 -6.16 -25.76
N PHE A 362 -16.68 -7.36 -25.69
CA PHE A 362 -16.72 -8.15 -24.47
C PHE A 362 -15.33 -8.58 -24.02
N ALA A 363 -14.47 -8.99 -24.95
CA ALA A 363 -13.09 -9.38 -24.65
C ALA A 363 -12.25 -8.19 -24.11
N ILE A 364 -12.35 -7.02 -24.73
CA ILE A 364 -11.72 -5.79 -24.22
C ILE A 364 -12.25 -5.44 -22.82
N TYR A 365 -13.56 -5.51 -22.61
CA TYR A 365 -14.15 -5.29 -21.29
C TYR A 365 -13.60 -6.24 -20.26
N MET A 366 -13.49 -7.53 -20.57
CA MET A 366 -12.89 -8.54 -19.67
C MET A 366 -11.42 -8.24 -19.36
N ILE A 367 -10.62 -7.84 -20.35
CA ILE A 367 -9.21 -7.45 -20.14
C ILE A 367 -9.15 -6.28 -19.16
N ILE A 368 -9.93 -5.22 -19.40
CA ILE A 368 -9.96 -4.04 -18.51
C ILE A 368 -10.36 -4.45 -17.09
N ARG A 369 -11.37 -5.30 -16.94
CA ARG A 369 -11.81 -5.78 -15.62
C ARG A 369 -10.78 -6.63 -14.90
N LEU A 370 -10.06 -7.50 -15.62
CA LEU A 370 -9.01 -8.36 -15.06
C LEU A 370 -7.73 -7.60 -14.71
N LEU A 371 -7.38 -6.58 -15.51
CA LEU A 371 -6.24 -5.69 -15.21
C LEU A 371 -6.50 -4.78 -14.01
N ASN A 372 -7.75 -4.35 -13.81
CA ASN A 372 -8.16 -3.50 -12.67
C ASN A 372 -8.18 -4.22 -11.33
N LEU A 373 -7.88 -5.51 -11.31
CA LEU A 373 -7.80 -6.34 -10.11
C LEU A 373 -6.54 -6.00 -9.29
N GLY A 374 -6.61 -4.96 -8.47
CA GLY A 374 -5.61 -4.66 -7.46
C GLY A 374 -4.82 -3.36 -7.63
N GLN A 375 -5.16 -2.50 -8.57
CA GLN A 375 -4.53 -1.17 -8.69
C GLN A 375 -5.56 -0.07 -8.89
N GLU A 376 -5.45 1.01 -8.11
CA GLU A 376 -6.24 2.24 -8.29
C GLU A 376 -5.95 2.97 -9.62
N SER A 377 -5.02 2.48 -10.44
CA SER A 377 -4.49 3.11 -11.65
C SER A 377 -5.02 2.54 -12.97
N ALA A 378 -6.18 1.92 -12.96
CA ALA A 378 -6.86 1.41 -14.17
C ALA A 378 -7.02 2.43 -15.30
N PHE A 379 -7.06 3.71 -14.95
CA PHE A 379 -7.20 4.81 -15.90
C PHE A 379 -6.11 4.80 -17.00
N TRP A 380 -4.89 4.33 -16.69
CA TRP A 380 -3.78 4.30 -17.63
C TRP A 380 -3.93 3.28 -18.76
N TYR A 381 -4.83 2.31 -18.63
CA TYR A 381 -5.06 1.30 -19.67
C TYR A 381 -6.09 1.72 -20.72
N TYR A 382 -6.99 2.66 -20.42
CA TYR A 382 -7.99 3.14 -21.36
C TYR A 382 -7.38 3.74 -22.65
N PRO A 383 -6.33 4.58 -22.60
CA PRO A 383 -5.70 5.12 -23.80
C PRO A 383 -5.13 4.05 -24.75
N LEU A 384 -4.80 2.86 -24.26
CA LEU A 384 -4.30 1.77 -25.11
C LEU A 384 -5.37 1.13 -25.98
N PHE A 385 -6.61 1.10 -25.49
CA PHE A 385 -7.73 0.45 -26.20
C PHE A 385 -8.47 1.40 -27.16
N VAL A 386 -8.39 2.70 -26.92
CA VAL A 386 -9.08 3.71 -27.76
C VAL A 386 -8.66 3.64 -29.22
N PRO A 387 -7.34 3.65 -29.57
CA PRO A 387 -6.92 3.53 -30.98
C PRO A 387 -7.36 2.22 -31.62
N LEU A 388 -7.32 1.11 -30.86
CA LEU A 388 -7.73 -0.20 -31.36
C LEU A 388 -9.21 -0.24 -31.73
N ILE A 389 -10.05 0.38 -30.91
CA ILE A 389 -11.48 0.49 -31.12
C ILE A 389 -11.78 1.36 -32.34
N PHE A 390 -11.09 2.50 -32.47
CA PHE A 390 -11.22 3.37 -33.64
C PHE A 390 -10.81 2.66 -34.92
N ALA A 391 -9.66 1.97 -34.93
CA ALA A 391 -9.18 1.23 -36.08
C ALA A 391 -10.16 0.11 -36.50
N TYR A 392 -10.75 -0.59 -35.52
CA TYR A 392 -11.77 -1.60 -35.79
C TYR A 392 -13.05 -0.98 -36.41
N SER A 393 -13.46 0.17 -35.90
CA SER A 393 -14.66 0.90 -36.42
C SER A 393 -14.43 1.40 -37.83
N GLU A 394 -13.29 2.02 -38.11
CA GLU A 394 -12.95 2.55 -39.45
C GLU A 394 -12.82 1.43 -40.46
N ALA A 395 -12.24 0.27 -40.10
CA ALA A 395 -12.16 -0.90 -40.95
C ALA A 395 -13.56 -1.34 -41.43
N GLY A 396 -14.56 -1.37 -40.54
CA GLY A 396 -15.92 -1.70 -40.88
C GLY A 396 -16.58 -0.71 -41.89
N ILE A 397 -16.31 0.59 -41.71
CA ILE A 397 -16.82 1.65 -42.58
C ILE A 397 -16.21 1.54 -43.99
N VAL A 398 -14.93 1.21 -44.07
CA VAL A 398 -14.22 1.05 -45.35
C VAL A 398 -14.72 -0.17 -46.11
N ILE A 399 -14.97 -1.28 -45.44
CA ILE A 399 -15.39 -2.55 -46.04
C ILE A 399 -16.82 -2.46 -46.61
N LYS A 400 -17.74 -1.69 -45.95
CA LYS A 400 -19.10 -1.53 -46.40
C LYS A 400 -19.63 -0.08 -46.23
N PRO A 401 -19.35 0.82 -47.18
CA PRO A 401 -19.63 2.25 -47.02
C PRO A 401 -21.15 2.61 -47.09
N ASN A 402 -22.02 1.73 -47.55
CA ASN A 402 -23.45 2.06 -47.77
C ASN A 402 -24.28 2.00 -46.47
N ASP A 403 -23.87 1.28 -45.42
CA ASP A 403 -24.62 1.09 -44.16
C ASP A 403 -23.98 1.75 -42.95
N ARG A 404 -23.50 2.97 -43.11
CA ARG A 404 -22.86 3.75 -42.02
C ARG A 404 -23.68 3.85 -40.75
N ALA A 405 -25.03 3.90 -40.89
CA ALA A 405 -25.89 4.04 -39.72
C ALA A 405 -25.91 2.80 -38.82
N LEU A 406 -25.90 1.59 -39.37
CA LEU A 406 -25.92 0.35 -38.62
C LEU A 406 -24.55 0.05 -37.97
N MET A 407 -23.47 0.37 -38.70
CA MET A 407 -22.13 0.21 -38.22
C MET A 407 -21.81 1.19 -37.10
N ASN A 408 -22.22 2.45 -37.22
CA ASN A 408 -22.13 3.45 -36.17
C ASN A 408 -22.96 3.09 -34.92
N ALA A 409 -24.11 2.38 -35.10
CA ALA A 409 -24.90 1.92 -33.95
C ALA A 409 -24.17 0.86 -33.13
N GLY A 410 -23.46 -0.09 -33.74
CA GLY A 410 -22.65 -1.08 -33.03
C GLY A 410 -21.50 -0.46 -32.23
N VAL A 411 -20.80 0.50 -32.85
CA VAL A 411 -19.76 1.29 -32.20
C VAL A 411 -20.35 2.18 -31.10
N GLY A 412 -21.51 2.77 -31.35
CA GLY A 412 -22.22 3.60 -30.37
C GLY A 412 -22.57 2.86 -29.09
N VAL A 413 -23.05 1.61 -29.19
CA VAL A 413 -23.34 0.75 -28.04
C VAL A 413 -22.05 0.50 -27.22
N PHE A 414 -20.94 0.26 -27.89
CA PHE A 414 -19.65 0.04 -27.21
C PHE A 414 -19.13 1.31 -26.53
N VAL A 415 -19.21 2.45 -27.21
CA VAL A 415 -18.84 3.76 -26.61
C VAL A 415 -19.73 4.05 -25.41
N LEU A 416 -21.02 3.75 -25.49
CA LEU A 416 -21.94 3.91 -24.35
C LEU A 416 -21.58 2.99 -23.18
N LEU A 417 -21.14 1.75 -23.42
CA LEU A 417 -20.68 0.85 -22.36
C LEU A 417 -19.42 1.38 -21.68
N ILE A 418 -18.45 1.92 -22.44
CA ILE A 418 -17.25 2.55 -21.89
C ILE A 418 -17.61 3.82 -21.10
N ILE A 419 -18.48 4.66 -21.65
CA ILE A 419 -18.95 5.87 -20.96
C ILE A 419 -19.68 5.48 -19.67
N TRP A 420 -20.49 4.45 -19.69
CA TRP A 420 -21.20 3.94 -18.51
C TRP A 420 -20.25 3.47 -17.41
N GLU A 421 -19.24 2.69 -17.75
CA GLU A 421 -18.19 2.27 -16.80
C GLU A 421 -17.38 3.47 -16.29
N PHE A 422 -17.05 4.43 -17.18
CA PHE A 422 -16.37 5.66 -16.79
C PHE A 422 -17.24 6.52 -15.86
N VAL A 423 -18.53 6.63 -16.13
CA VAL A 423 -19.48 7.36 -15.26
C VAL A 423 -19.60 6.67 -13.89
N ILE A 424 -19.66 5.35 -13.84
CA ILE A 424 -19.66 4.61 -12.57
C ILE A 424 -18.36 4.85 -11.82
N TRP A 425 -17.22 4.73 -12.48
CA TRP A 425 -15.90 4.97 -11.88
C TRP A 425 -15.75 6.42 -11.41
N PHE A 426 -16.11 7.39 -12.25
CA PHE A 426 -16.06 8.82 -11.90
C PHE A 426 -17.00 9.14 -10.73
N TRP A 427 -18.20 8.56 -10.71
CA TRP A 427 -19.12 8.67 -9.60
C TRP A 427 -18.55 8.06 -8.30
N GLU A 428 -17.93 6.90 -8.38
CA GLU A 428 -17.24 6.27 -7.26
C GLU A 428 -16.06 7.13 -6.78
N TRP A 429 -15.29 7.70 -7.69
CA TRP A 429 -14.18 8.61 -7.38
C TRP A 429 -14.67 9.91 -6.73
N VAL A 430 -15.71 10.56 -7.27
CA VAL A 430 -16.33 11.76 -6.68
C VAL A 430 -16.90 11.45 -5.30
N GLN A 431 -17.56 10.31 -5.13
CA GLN A 431 -18.07 9.86 -3.84
C GLN A 431 -16.96 9.53 -2.87
N SER A 432 -15.85 8.94 -3.32
CA SER A 432 -14.64 8.71 -2.52
C SER A 432 -14.05 10.03 -2.03
N LYS A 433 -13.95 11.05 -2.89
CA LYS A 433 -13.53 12.39 -2.46
C LYS A 433 -14.52 13.08 -1.52
N ARG A 434 -15.83 12.93 -1.75
CA ARG A 434 -16.87 13.47 -0.85
C ARG A 434 -16.92 12.75 0.50
N THR A 435 -16.60 11.45 0.57
CA THR A 435 -16.53 10.70 1.82
C THR A 435 -15.23 10.95 2.57
N LYS A 436 -14.11 11.32 1.88
CA LYS A 436 -12.90 11.84 2.54
C LYS A 436 -13.17 13.11 3.35
N VAL A 437 -14.16 13.90 2.98
CA VAL A 437 -14.61 15.08 3.75
C VAL A 437 -15.57 14.71 4.90
N ARG A 438 -16.15 13.50 4.91
CA ARG A 438 -17.18 13.07 5.89
C ARG A 438 -16.74 11.98 6.87
N GLY A 439 -15.44 11.82 7.13
CA GLY A 439 -14.91 10.86 8.12
C GLY A 439 -14.94 9.38 7.66
N PRO A 440 -14.18 8.51 8.32
CA PRO A 440 -13.92 7.14 7.87
C PRO A 440 -15.16 6.26 8.09
N LYS A 441 -16.06 6.17 7.11
CA LYS A 441 -17.28 5.37 7.25
C LYS A 441 -17.18 3.91 6.82
N SER A 442 -16.09 3.48 6.20
CA SER A 442 -16.00 2.07 5.75
C SER A 442 -14.58 1.54 5.51
N GLY A 443 -13.55 2.37 5.52
CA GLY A 443 -12.17 1.94 5.26
C GLY A 443 -11.56 1.12 6.40
N LEU A 444 -11.84 1.48 7.65
CA LEU A 444 -11.20 0.87 8.83
C LEU A 444 -11.55 -0.61 9.06
N VAL A 445 -12.74 -1.04 8.69
CA VAL A 445 -13.17 -2.45 8.85
C VAL A 445 -12.52 -3.33 7.78
N TRP A 446 -12.28 -2.79 6.58
CA TRP A 446 -11.74 -3.54 5.45
C TRP A 446 -10.23 -3.60 5.43
N GLU A 447 -9.53 -2.56 5.88
CA GLU A 447 -8.07 -2.60 6.02
C GLU A 447 -7.62 -3.57 7.12
N GLY A 448 -8.42 -3.75 8.19
CA GLY A 448 -8.15 -4.75 9.22
C GLY A 448 -8.20 -6.19 8.71
N PHE A 449 -9.06 -6.49 7.73
CA PHE A 449 -9.19 -7.83 7.15
C PHE A 449 -8.13 -8.14 6.09
N THR A 450 -7.69 -7.15 5.30
CA THR A 450 -6.62 -7.35 4.29
C THR A 450 -5.24 -7.45 4.94
N THR A 451 -5.00 -6.83 6.10
CA THR A 451 -3.73 -6.93 6.82
C THR A 451 -3.57 -8.24 7.61
N LEU A 452 -4.67 -8.91 7.97
CA LEU A 452 -4.59 -10.22 8.63
C LEU A 452 -4.16 -11.34 7.67
N ASP A 453 -4.53 -11.28 6.39
CA ASP A 453 -4.10 -12.26 5.39
C ASP A 453 -2.65 -12.05 4.91
N GLN A 454 -2.14 -10.82 4.95
CA GLN A 454 -0.74 -10.54 4.62
C GLN A 454 0.25 -10.81 5.77
N ALA A 455 -0.23 -10.87 7.02
CA ALA A 455 0.60 -11.24 8.18
C ALA A 455 0.75 -12.75 8.36
N LYS A 456 -0.06 -13.54 7.67
CA LYS A 456 0.02 -15.01 7.66
C LYS A 456 0.56 -15.48 6.31
N GLY A 457 1.86 -15.34 6.12
CA GLY A 457 2.62 -16.14 5.15
C GLY A 457 2.72 -17.60 5.59
N VAL A 458 1.59 -18.21 5.97
CA VAL A 458 1.46 -19.62 6.29
C VAL A 458 0.29 -20.16 5.50
N ALA A 459 0.58 -21.19 4.72
CA ALA A 459 -0.36 -21.92 3.91
C ALA A 459 -1.63 -22.32 4.70
N PRO A 460 -2.81 -22.36 4.05
CA PRO A 460 -4.04 -22.77 4.70
C PRO A 460 -4.06 -24.30 4.80
N ASN A 461 -3.71 -24.85 5.96
CA ASN A 461 -4.11 -26.22 6.27
C ASN A 461 -4.38 -26.39 7.76
N ARG A 462 -5.61 -26.83 8.00
CA ARG A 462 -6.23 -27.33 9.24
C ARG A 462 -6.93 -26.31 10.14
N LEU A 463 -8.22 -26.13 9.84
CA LEU A 463 -9.26 -26.01 10.86
C LEU A 463 -9.22 -27.29 11.73
N VAL A 464 -8.84 -27.16 12.98
CA VAL A 464 -9.21 -28.11 14.04
C VAL A 464 -10.09 -27.34 15.02
N LEU A 465 -11.36 -27.68 14.95
CA LEU A 465 -12.34 -27.40 16.00
C LEU A 465 -11.89 -28.09 17.29
N ARG A 466 -11.69 -27.31 18.35
CA ARG A 466 -11.99 -27.67 19.72
C ARG A 466 -12.39 -26.44 20.49
#